data_a05aea5d9cb32e4cdbdca7b31089f196
#
_entry.id   a05aea5d9cb32e4cdbdca7b31089f196
#
_cell.length_a   1.000
_cell.length_b   1.000
_cell.length_c   1.000
_cell.angle_alpha   90.00
_cell.angle_beta   90.00
_cell.angle_gamma   90.00
#
_symmetry.space_group_name_H-M   'P 1'
#
loop_
_entity.id
_entity.type
_entity.pdbx_description
1 polymer ?
#
loop_
_entity_poly.entity_id
_entity_poly.type
_entity_poly.pdbx_seq_one_letter_code
_entity_poly.pdbx_strand_id
1 'polypeptide(L)'
;VKDIFRIIYYDGEAVFGLLRLYEIDRDSKWLEAAAKSFDHFIRDDYWQNHDHWLSYCANEITKYIPDEAYYEFGMKNAFDNLPFIYGRETTFPTFLELTVATKEMSLRMETEDLQKLLHDYPLAELEKTITKRAIYQLNGYFYPELAIYYKNPARIDGSFFIRHQSFRVRIDDVEHNISGYVRYHHLLKQGKLSAEAETVK
;
A
#
# COMPACT_ATOMS: atom_id res chain seq x y z
N VAL A 1 -6.10 15.33 25.43
CA VAL A 1 -4.80 14.62 25.60
C VAL A 1 -4.65 13.53 24.54
N LYS A 2 -5.71 12.78 24.19
CA LYS A 2 -5.65 11.72 23.15
C LYS A 2 -5.38 12.28 21.74
N ASP A 3 -5.92 13.44 21.39
CA ASP A 3 -5.79 14.04 20.07
C ASP A 3 -4.36 14.50 19.75
N ILE A 4 -3.55 14.82 20.76
CA ILE A 4 -2.14 15.23 20.59
C ILE A 4 -1.24 14.05 20.20
N PHE A 5 -1.63 12.82 20.54
CA PHE A 5 -0.86 11.60 20.29
C PHE A 5 -1.53 10.68 19.26
N ARG A 6 -2.56 11.16 18.57
CA ARG A 6 -3.25 10.37 17.55
C ARG A 6 -2.31 10.15 16.35
N ILE A 7 -2.01 8.88 16.11
CA ILE A 7 -1.23 8.45 14.96
C ILE A 7 -2.22 7.88 13.95
N ILE A 8 -2.35 8.54 12.83
CA ILE A 8 -3.41 8.29 11.83
C ILE A 8 -3.45 6.86 11.31
N TYR A 9 -2.30 6.21 11.17
CA TYR A 9 -2.24 4.86 10.65
C TYR A 9 -2.89 3.81 11.57
N TYR A 10 -3.03 4.05 12.87
CA TYR A 10 -3.72 3.12 13.77
C TYR A 10 -5.20 2.96 13.43
N ASP A 11 -5.84 4.01 12.95
CA ASP A 11 -7.25 3.93 12.56
C ASP A 11 -7.40 3.03 11.33
N GLY A 12 -6.55 3.19 10.32
CA GLY A 12 -6.52 2.34 9.12
C GLY A 12 -6.17 0.88 9.46
N GLU A 13 -5.12 0.67 10.26
CA GLU A 13 -4.69 -0.67 10.70
C GLU A 13 -5.82 -1.42 11.43
N ALA A 14 -6.51 -0.73 12.36
CA ALA A 14 -7.63 -1.33 13.09
C ALA A 14 -8.79 -1.71 12.17
N VAL A 15 -9.17 -0.84 11.23
CA VAL A 15 -10.26 -1.12 10.26
C VAL A 15 -9.86 -2.25 9.32
N PHE A 16 -8.62 -2.28 8.85
CA PHE A 16 -8.13 -3.40 8.05
C PHE A 16 -8.19 -4.72 8.83
N GLY A 17 -7.83 -4.71 10.12
CA GLY A 17 -7.97 -5.87 11.01
C GLY A 17 -9.41 -6.39 11.09
N LEU A 18 -10.41 -5.49 11.20
CA LEU A 18 -11.84 -5.88 11.18
C LEU A 18 -12.24 -6.53 9.86
N LEU A 19 -11.80 -5.99 8.74
CA LEU A 19 -12.07 -6.57 7.42
C LEU A 19 -11.44 -7.96 7.25
N ARG A 20 -10.24 -8.17 7.81
CA ARG A 20 -9.59 -9.49 7.82
C ARG A 20 -10.31 -10.49 8.73
N LEU A 21 -10.88 -10.05 9.85
CA LEU A 21 -11.75 -10.90 10.68
C LEU A 21 -13.02 -11.30 9.92
N TYR A 22 -13.66 -10.35 9.22
CA TYR A 22 -14.80 -10.64 8.39
C TYR A 22 -14.49 -11.68 7.29
N GLU A 23 -13.32 -11.64 6.71
CA GLU A 23 -12.90 -12.64 5.73
C GLU A 23 -12.84 -14.06 6.32
N ILE A 24 -12.51 -14.20 7.61
CA ILE A 24 -12.33 -15.48 8.30
C ILE A 24 -13.67 -16.08 8.72
N ASP A 25 -14.50 -15.33 9.45
CA ASP A 25 -15.71 -15.87 10.12
C ASP A 25 -17.04 -15.42 9.48
N ARG A 26 -17.02 -14.41 8.60
CA ARG A 26 -18.20 -13.82 7.95
C ARG A 26 -19.23 -13.23 8.91
N ASP A 27 -18.86 -12.93 10.16
CA ASP A 27 -19.75 -12.24 11.10
C ASP A 27 -19.94 -10.79 10.64
N SER A 28 -21.17 -10.41 10.30
CA SER A 28 -21.51 -9.08 9.76
C SER A 28 -21.08 -7.92 10.65
N LYS A 29 -20.98 -8.13 11.96
CA LYS A 29 -20.54 -7.09 12.91
C LYS A 29 -19.19 -6.47 12.55
N TRP A 30 -18.27 -7.27 11.97
CA TRP A 30 -16.95 -6.78 11.57
C TRP A 30 -17.04 -5.87 10.35
N LEU A 31 -17.82 -6.27 9.35
CA LEU A 31 -18.02 -5.46 8.15
C LEU A 31 -18.80 -4.19 8.45
N GLU A 32 -19.84 -4.26 9.29
CA GLU A 32 -20.63 -3.10 9.72
C GLU A 32 -19.77 -2.08 10.49
N ALA A 33 -18.91 -2.57 11.42
CA ALA A 33 -17.98 -1.70 12.14
C ALA A 33 -16.93 -1.06 11.22
N ALA A 34 -16.42 -1.83 10.26
CA ALA A 34 -15.48 -1.33 9.26
C ALA A 34 -16.13 -0.28 8.35
N ALA A 35 -17.34 -0.53 7.83
CA ALA A 35 -18.08 0.41 6.99
C ALA A 35 -18.34 1.73 7.73
N LYS A 36 -18.85 1.65 8.96
CA LYS A 36 -19.07 2.85 9.79
C LYS A 36 -17.79 3.68 10.00
N SER A 37 -16.66 3.01 10.18
CA SER A 37 -15.37 3.67 10.33
C SER A 37 -14.91 4.29 9.01
N PHE A 38 -15.16 3.60 7.90
CA PHE A 38 -14.81 4.08 6.57
C PHE A 38 -15.64 5.31 6.16
N ASP A 39 -16.93 5.34 6.50
CA ASP A 39 -17.77 6.53 6.33
C ASP A 39 -17.25 7.74 7.12
N HIS A 40 -16.67 7.49 8.30
CA HIS A 40 -15.95 8.54 9.05
C HIS A 40 -14.69 9.00 8.32
N PHE A 41 -13.91 8.09 7.76
CA PHE A 41 -12.71 8.45 6.99
C PHE A 41 -13.03 9.31 5.78
N ILE A 42 -14.14 9.01 5.07
CA ILE A 42 -14.60 9.80 3.92
C ILE A 42 -15.04 11.18 4.38
N ARG A 43 -15.90 11.26 5.40
CA ARG A 43 -16.44 12.53 5.90
C ARG A 43 -15.35 13.50 6.38
N ASP A 44 -14.28 12.98 6.98
CA ASP A 44 -13.22 13.76 7.58
C ASP A 44 -11.96 13.81 6.68
N ASP A 45 -12.12 13.48 5.38
CA ASP A 45 -11.09 13.56 4.33
C ASP A 45 -9.76 12.87 4.69
N TYR A 46 -9.81 11.70 5.33
CA TYR A 46 -8.62 10.96 5.76
C TYR A 46 -7.71 10.57 4.60
N TRP A 47 -8.19 10.51 3.37
CA TRP A 47 -7.40 10.27 2.17
C TRP A 47 -6.22 11.25 2.01
N GLN A 48 -6.31 12.46 2.57
CA GLN A 48 -5.23 13.45 2.57
C GLN A 48 -4.00 13.02 3.39
N ASN A 49 -4.10 11.97 4.19
CA ASN A 49 -2.98 11.42 4.93
C ASN A 49 -2.08 10.50 4.07
N HIS A 50 -2.56 10.09 2.89
CA HIS A 50 -1.83 9.22 1.95
C HIS A 50 -1.20 8.01 2.63
N ASP A 51 -1.97 7.37 3.49
CA ASP A 51 -1.52 6.26 4.31
C ASP A 51 -1.79 4.91 3.64
N HIS A 52 -0.85 3.97 3.76
CA HIS A 52 -0.95 2.66 3.14
C HIS A 52 -2.03 1.77 3.76
N TRP A 53 -2.30 1.89 5.07
CA TRP A 53 -3.39 1.15 5.71
C TRP A 53 -4.75 1.59 5.18
N LEU A 54 -4.92 2.89 4.86
CA LEU A 54 -6.13 3.38 4.21
C LEU A 54 -6.29 2.79 2.80
N SER A 55 -5.21 2.63 2.05
CA SER A 55 -5.26 1.93 0.75
C SER A 55 -5.60 0.45 0.90
N TYR A 56 -5.07 -0.23 1.91
CA TYR A 56 -5.47 -1.61 2.22
C TYR A 56 -6.94 -1.70 2.62
N CYS A 57 -7.44 -0.77 3.44
CA CYS A 57 -8.85 -0.72 3.80
C CYS A 57 -9.74 -0.52 2.57
N ALA A 58 -9.44 0.45 1.71
CA ALA A 58 -10.21 0.70 0.49
C ALA A 58 -10.19 -0.52 -0.44
N ASN A 59 -9.03 -1.13 -0.64
CA ASN A 59 -8.90 -2.35 -1.42
C ASN A 59 -9.71 -3.51 -0.84
N GLU A 60 -9.77 -3.66 0.48
CA GLU A 60 -10.46 -4.77 1.12
C GLU A 60 -11.96 -4.56 1.19
N ILE A 61 -12.43 -3.38 1.63
CA ILE A 61 -13.86 -3.10 1.83
C ILE A 61 -14.64 -3.13 0.51
N THR A 62 -14.03 -2.66 -0.59
CA THR A 62 -14.64 -2.67 -1.93
C THR A 62 -14.88 -4.06 -2.51
N LYS A 63 -14.31 -5.11 -1.93
CA LYS A 63 -14.65 -6.51 -2.27
C LYS A 63 -16.04 -6.90 -1.79
N TYR A 64 -16.53 -6.26 -0.73
CA TYR A 64 -17.77 -6.62 -0.05
C TYR A 64 -18.84 -5.55 -0.24
N ILE A 65 -18.46 -4.30 -0.28
CA ILE A 65 -19.31 -3.12 -0.47
C ILE A 65 -18.70 -2.30 -1.62
N PRO A 66 -19.10 -2.56 -2.88
CA PRO A 66 -18.55 -1.87 -4.05
C PRO A 66 -19.18 -0.48 -4.23
N ASP A 67 -19.08 0.37 -3.21
CA ASP A 67 -19.58 1.74 -3.21
C ASP A 67 -18.60 2.67 -3.93
N GLU A 68 -19.13 3.55 -4.81
CA GLU A 68 -18.33 4.51 -5.58
C GLU A 68 -17.49 5.42 -4.68
N ALA A 69 -18.04 5.90 -3.56
CA ALA A 69 -17.32 6.76 -2.63
C ALA A 69 -16.12 6.05 -1.97
N TYR A 70 -16.22 4.74 -1.77
CA TYR A 70 -15.11 3.95 -1.23
C TYR A 70 -13.98 3.78 -2.26
N TYR A 71 -14.34 3.59 -3.53
CA TYR A 71 -13.36 3.57 -4.62
C TYR A 71 -12.71 4.94 -4.80
N GLU A 72 -13.50 6.02 -4.85
CA GLU A 72 -13.00 7.39 -4.97
C GLU A 72 -12.01 7.74 -3.84
N PHE A 73 -12.35 7.41 -2.60
CA PHE A 73 -11.48 7.59 -1.44
C PHE A 73 -10.12 6.92 -1.65
N GLY A 74 -10.13 5.63 -2.04
CA GLY A 74 -8.89 4.87 -2.26
C GLY A 74 -8.06 5.42 -3.41
N MET A 75 -8.71 5.89 -4.49
CA MET A 75 -8.02 6.53 -5.61
C MET A 75 -7.38 7.85 -5.19
N LYS A 76 -8.11 8.73 -4.49
CA LYS A 76 -7.57 9.99 -3.96
C LYS A 76 -6.40 9.78 -3.01
N ASN A 77 -6.50 8.80 -2.09
CA ASN A 77 -5.44 8.48 -1.14
C ASN A 77 -4.10 8.17 -1.83
N ALA A 78 -4.13 7.60 -3.03
CA ALA A 78 -2.93 7.28 -3.79
C ALA A 78 -2.54 8.38 -4.78
N PHE A 79 -3.47 8.81 -5.64
CA PHE A 79 -3.15 9.61 -6.80
C PHE A 79 -2.75 11.04 -6.46
N ASP A 80 -3.33 11.64 -5.43
CA ASP A 80 -2.97 12.99 -5.00
C ASP A 80 -1.53 13.08 -4.48
N ASN A 81 -0.95 11.95 -4.08
CA ASN A 81 0.44 11.85 -3.61
C ASN A 81 1.37 11.13 -4.61
N LEU A 82 0.87 10.69 -5.74
CA LEU A 82 1.61 9.85 -6.69
C LEU A 82 2.91 10.51 -7.20
N PRO A 83 2.92 11.81 -7.56
CA PRO A 83 4.16 12.48 -7.99
C PRO A 83 5.24 12.49 -6.89
N PHE A 84 4.85 12.67 -5.63
CA PHE A 84 5.77 12.61 -4.49
C PHE A 84 6.31 11.19 -4.32
N ILE A 85 5.45 10.18 -4.35
CA ILE A 85 5.84 8.76 -4.24
C ILE A 85 6.81 8.41 -5.36
N TYR A 86 6.54 8.82 -6.59
CA TYR A 86 7.42 8.58 -7.74
C TYR A 86 8.78 9.25 -7.58
N GLY A 87 8.82 10.51 -7.14
CA GLY A 87 10.04 11.30 -7.01
C GLY A 87 10.88 10.97 -5.77
N ARG A 88 10.31 10.31 -4.75
CA ARG A 88 10.99 10.12 -3.47
C ARG A 88 12.08 9.06 -3.53
N GLU A 89 13.30 9.43 -3.15
CA GLU A 89 14.44 8.53 -3.01
C GLU A 89 14.50 7.93 -1.60
N THR A 90 13.78 6.84 -1.39
CA THR A 90 13.71 6.14 -0.10
C THR A 90 13.46 4.65 -0.28
N THR A 91 13.98 3.84 0.62
CA THR A 91 13.68 2.41 0.73
C THR A 91 12.52 2.13 1.68
N PHE A 92 11.74 3.16 2.04
CA PHE A 92 10.59 3.02 2.91
C PHE A 92 9.50 2.17 2.23
N PRO A 93 9.02 1.08 2.85
CA PRO A 93 8.25 0.05 2.15
C PRO A 93 6.80 0.45 1.84
N THR A 94 6.21 1.32 2.63
CA THR A 94 4.76 1.60 2.59
C THR A 94 4.29 2.24 1.29
N PHE A 95 5.17 2.85 0.51
CA PHE A 95 4.81 3.40 -0.80
C PHE A 95 4.50 2.31 -1.84
N LEU A 96 5.21 1.19 -1.78
CA LEU A 96 4.89 0.05 -2.64
C LEU A 96 3.55 -0.56 -2.22
N GLU A 97 3.32 -0.75 -0.92
CA GLU A 97 2.08 -1.28 -0.39
C GLU A 97 0.86 -0.44 -0.78
N LEU A 98 0.95 0.88 -0.59
CA LEU A 98 -0.09 1.83 -0.95
C LEU A 98 -0.46 1.70 -2.44
N THR A 99 0.53 1.74 -3.31
CA THR A 99 0.31 1.76 -4.76
C THR A 99 -0.17 0.41 -5.31
N VAL A 100 0.34 -0.72 -4.81
CA VAL A 100 -0.15 -2.05 -5.25
C VAL A 100 -1.57 -2.32 -4.76
N ALA A 101 -1.93 -1.90 -3.54
CA ALA A 101 -3.30 -2.03 -3.04
C ALA A 101 -4.29 -1.21 -3.90
N THR A 102 -3.91 0.00 -4.29
CA THR A 102 -4.71 0.85 -5.19
C THR A 102 -4.85 0.21 -6.57
N LYS A 103 -3.78 -0.38 -7.12
CA LYS A 103 -3.86 -1.11 -8.40
C LYS A 103 -4.80 -2.31 -8.31
N GLU A 104 -4.69 -3.13 -7.26
CA GLU A 104 -5.62 -4.26 -7.06
C GLU A 104 -7.08 -3.80 -6.96
N MET A 105 -7.33 -2.69 -6.27
CA MET A 105 -8.66 -2.10 -6.17
C MET A 105 -9.17 -1.63 -7.55
N SER A 106 -8.35 -0.93 -8.32
CA SER A 106 -8.73 -0.42 -9.64
C SER A 106 -9.12 -1.52 -10.63
N LEU A 107 -8.55 -2.71 -10.50
CA LEU A 107 -8.90 -3.86 -11.36
C LEU A 107 -10.32 -4.40 -11.14
N ARG A 108 -11.01 -3.97 -10.09
CA ARG A 108 -12.40 -4.35 -9.79
C ARG A 108 -13.42 -3.25 -10.12
N MET A 109 -12.98 -2.15 -10.69
CA MET A 109 -13.84 -1.04 -11.11
C MET A 109 -14.46 -1.36 -12.49
N GLU A 110 -15.40 -2.31 -12.53
CA GLU A 110 -15.94 -2.89 -13.77
C GLU A 110 -17.27 -2.29 -14.23
N THR A 111 -18.04 -1.67 -13.32
CA THR A 111 -19.31 -1.03 -13.66
C THR A 111 -19.10 0.25 -14.49
N GLU A 112 -20.13 0.67 -15.26
CA GLU A 112 -20.04 1.85 -16.12
C GLU A 112 -19.68 3.12 -15.34
N ASP A 113 -20.26 3.31 -14.16
CA ASP A 113 -20.00 4.49 -13.32
C ASP A 113 -18.58 4.43 -12.73
N LEU A 114 -18.14 3.28 -12.25
CA LEU A 114 -16.76 3.11 -11.78
C LEU A 114 -15.73 3.26 -12.90
N GLN A 115 -16.06 2.88 -14.14
CA GLN A 115 -15.20 3.13 -15.29
C GLN A 115 -15.11 4.61 -15.63
N LYS A 116 -16.19 5.38 -15.48
CA LYS A 116 -16.15 6.85 -15.61
C LYS A 116 -15.23 7.46 -14.55
N LEU A 117 -15.40 7.07 -13.29
CA LEU A 117 -14.50 7.51 -12.21
C LEU A 117 -13.04 7.16 -12.52
N LEU A 118 -12.78 5.96 -13.02
CA LEU A 118 -11.43 5.48 -13.34
C LEU A 118 -10.74 6.32 -14.42
N HIS A 119 -11.49 6.91 -15.36
CA HIS A 119 -10.94 7.78 -16.41
C HIS A 119 -10.27 9.05 -15.88
N ASP A 120 -10.64 9.51 -14.68
CA ASP A 120 -10.05 10.69 -14.06
C ASP A 120 -8.64 10.41 -13.48
N TYR A 121 -8.22 9.14 -13.46
CA TYR A 121 -6.98 8.71 -12.84
C TYR A 121 -6.00 8.10 -13.87
N PRO A 122 -4.76 8.61 -13.97
CA PRO A 122 -3.78 8.12 -14.93
C PRO A 122 -3.15 6.80 -14.48
N LEU A 123 -3.82 5.67 -14.75
CA LEU A 123 -3.36 4.34 -14.34
C LEU A 123 -1.95 3.98 -14.82
N ALA A 124 -1.54 4.48 -15.99
CA ALA A 124 -0.18 4.28 -16.49
C ALA A 124 0.89 4.88 -15.55
N GLU A 125 0.60 6.05 -14.94
CA GLU A 125 1.51 6.66 -13.97
C GLU A 125 1.54 5.87 -12.64
N LEU A 126 0.43 5.26 -12.25
CA LEU A 126 0.39 4.35 -11.09
C LEU A 126 1.29 3.13 -11.35
N GLU A 127 1.16 2.47 -12.49
CA GLU A 127 1.96 1.29 -12.85
C GLU A 127 3.45 1.60 -12.95
N LYS A 128 3.79 2.73 -13.55
CA LYS A 128 5.17 3.24 -13.59
C LYS A 128 5.72 3.51 -12.19
N THR A 129 4.90 4.07 -11.31
CA THR A 129 5.28 4.34 -9.92
C THR A 129 5.49 3.04 -9.15
N ILE A 130 4.61 2.07 -9.29
CA ILE A 130 4.75 0.73 -8.67
C ILE A 130 6.08 0.09 -9.10
N THR A 131 6.35 0.05 -10.39
CA THR A 131 7.58 -0.56 -10.94
C THR A 131 8.82 0.15 -10.41
N LYS A 132 8.83 1.49 -10.43
CA LYS A 132 9.94 2.27 -9.87
C LYS A 132 10.13 1.99 -8.38
N ARG A 133 9.05 1.94 -7.59
CA ARG A 133 9.14 1.66 -6.14
C ARG A 133 9.68 0.26 -5.87
N ALA A 134 9.17 -0.76 -6.58
CA ALA A 134 9.64 -2.12 -6.42
C ALA A 134 11.15 -2.25 -6.72
N ILE A 135 11.62 -1.63 -7.82
CA ILE A 135 13.05 -1.65 -8.18
C ILE A 135 13.88 -0.87 -7.15
N TYR A 136 13.45 0.35 -6.79
CA TYR A 136 14.24 1.21 -5.90
C TYR A 136 14.35 0.64 -4.49
N GLN A 137 13.32 -0.02 -4.00
CA GLN A 137 13.26 -0.60 -2.66
C GLN A 137 14.30 -1.72 -2.45
N LEU A 138 14.76 -2.39 -3.54
CA LEU A 138 15.85 -3.36 -3.49
C LEU A 138 17.18 -2.74 -3.05
N ASN A 139 17.36 -1.43 -3.12
CA ASN A 139 18.50 -0.74 -2.53
C ASN A 139 18.52 -0.83 -0.99
N GLY A 140 17.43 -1.27 -0.38
CA GLY A 140 17.34 -1.56 1.06
C GLY A 140 17.48 -3.02 1.42
N TYR A 141 17.71 -3.90 0.45
CA TYR A 141 17.88 -5.32 0.70
C TYR A 141 19.32 -5.64 1.12
N PHE A 142 19.46 -6.45 2.17
CA PHE A 142 20.76 -6.97 2.59
C PHE A 142 21.12 -8.20 1.77
N TYR A 143 21.86 -7.97 0.70
CA TYR A 143 22.54 -9.04 -0.04
C TYR A 143 23.66 -9.64 0.81
N PRO A 144 24.00 -10.93 0.65
CA PRO A 144 25.08 -11.57 1.38
C PRO A 144 26.39 -10.78 1.31
N GLU A 145 26.73 -10.23 0.13
CA GLU A 145 27.93 -9.44 -0.13
C GLU A 145 27.99 -8.13 0.67
N LEU A 146 26.82 -7.60 1.05
CA LEU A 146 26.71 -6.42 1.91
C LEU A 146 26.67 -6.82 3.39
N ALA A 147 25.93 -7.87 3.72
CA ALA A 147 25.73 -8.30 5.09
C ALA A 147 27.02 -8.69 5.81
N ILE A 148 28.01 -9.23 5.09
CA ILE A 148 29.31 -9.65 5.65
C ILE A 148 30.10 -8.54 6.36
N TYR A 149 29.83 -7.27 6.03
CA TYR A 149 30.51 -6.11 6.65
C TYR A 149 29.87 -5.68 7.99
N TYR A 150 28.78 -6.32 8.41
CA TYR A 150 28.08 -5.99 9.64
C TYR A 150 28.39 -6.96 10.76
N LYS A 151 28.12 -6.54 12.01
CA LYS A 151 28.49 -7.28 13.24
C LYS A 151 27.90 -8.71 13.28
N ASN A 152 26.70 -8.91 12.74
CA ASN A 152 25.98 -10.18 12.79
C ASN A 152 25.38 -10.52 11.41
N PRO A 153 26.19 -10.88 10.41
CA PRO A 153 25.73 -11.09 9.03
C PRO A 153 24.55 -12.05 8.93
N ALA A 154 24.64 -13.21 9.58
CA ALA A 154 23.62 -14.25 9.52
C ALA A 154 22.24 -13.83 10.08
N ARG A 155 22.17 -12.71 10.82
CA ARG A 155 20.90 -12.20 11.36
C ARG A 155 20.22 -11.21 10.44
N ILE A 156 20.93 -10.62 9.52
CA ILE A 156 20.44 -9.54 8.64
C ILE A 156 20.43 -9.92 7.16
N ASP A 157 21.17 -10.97 6.79
CA ASP A 157 21.16 -11.50 5.42
C ASP A 157 19.72 -11.81 4.97
N GLY A 158 19.37 -11.36 3.76
CA GLY A 158 18.01 -11.52 3.23
C GLY A 158 16.95 -10.60 3.83
N SER A 159 17.32 -9.69 4.75
CA SER A 159 16.39 -8.72 5.33
C SER A 159 16.38 -7.39 4.57
N PHE A 160 15.55 -6.46 5.03
CA PHE A 160 15.50 -5.10 4.51
C PHE A 160 15.88 -4.09 5.59
N PHE A 161 16.53 -3.00 5.17
CA PHE A 161 16.89 -1.89 6.05
C PHE A 161 16.34 -0.55 5.56
N ILE A 162 16.13 0.37 6.49
CA ILE A 162 15.81 1.76 6.16
C ILE A 162 17.09 2.59 6.22
N ARG A 163 17.61 2.98 5.05
CA ARG A 163 18.89 3.67 4.90
C ARG A 163 19.02 4.91 5.77
N HIS A 164 18.05 5.80 5.72
CA HIS A 164 18.05 7.06 6.46
C HIS A 164 17.75 6.89 7.96
N GLN A 165 17.56 5.66 8.43
CA GLN A 165 17.44 5.30 9.84
C GLN A 165 18.64 4.46 10.31
N SER A 166 19.83 4.83 9.91
CA SER A 166 21.09 4.19 10.31
C SER A 166 21.19 2.71 9.92
N PHE A 167 20.63 2.35 8.76
CA PHE A 167 20.59 0.95 8.26
C PHE A 167 19.93 -0.02 9.23
N ARG A 168 18.98 0.48 10.02
CA ARG A 168 18.27 -0.34 10.99
C ARG A 168 17.40 -1.38 10.29
N VAL A 169 17.43 -2.61 10.81
CA VAL A 169 16.51 -3.69 10.46
C VAL A 169 15.51 -3.86 11.59
N ARG A 170 14.24 -3.76 11.27
CA ARG A 170 13.12 -4.05 12.17
C ARG A 170 12.23 -5.11 11.53
N ILE A 171 11.57 -5.90 12.37
CA ILE A 171 10.69 -6.97 11.88
C ILE A 171 9.49 -6.40 11.11
N ASP A 172 8.94 -5.28 11.56
CA ASP A 172 7.85 -4.59 10.88
C ASP A 172 8.27 -4.01 9.52
N ASP A 173 9.48 -3.40 9.42
CA ASP A 173 10.01 -2.93 8.13
C ASP A 173 10.18 -4.11 7.14
N VAL A 174 10.60 -5.28 7.63
CA VAL A 174 10.73 -6.49 6.78
C VAL A 174 9.36 -7.01 6.37
N GLU A 175 8.39 -7.04 7.28
CA GLU A 175 7.00 -7.45 7.00
C GLU A 175 6.36 -6.56 5.93
N HIS A 176 6.43 -5.24 6.06
CA HIS A 176 5.93 -4.30 5.06
C HIS A 176 6.60 -4.48 3.69
N ASN A 177 7.92 -4.73 3.65
CA ASN A 177 8.60 -5.05 2.39
C ASN A 177 8.05 -6.32 1.76
N ILE A 178 7.92 -7.40 2.51
CA ILE A 178 7.39 -8.68 2.02
C ILE A 178 5.94 -8.52 1.54
N SER A 179 5.10 -7.83 2.31
CA SER A 179 3.71 -7.56 1.96
C SER A 179 3.60 -6.87 0.59
N GLY A 180 4.34 -5.78 0.39
CA GLY A 180 4.38 -5.07 -0.89
C GLY A 180 4.88 -5.94 -2.04
N TYR A 181 5.98 -6.68 -1.85
CA TYR A 181 6.55 -7.53 -2.91
C TYR A 181 5.69 -8.74 -3.27
N VAL A 182 5.01 -9.36 -2.31
CA VAL A 182 4.10 -10.48 -2.59
C VAL A 182 2.96 -10.02 -3.49
N ARG A 183 2.34 -8.87 -3.22
CA ARG A 183 1.28 -8.30 -4.04
C ARG A 183 1.79 -7.89 -5.42
N TYR A 184 2.94 -7.21 -5.49
CA TYR A 184 3.60 -6.86 -6.75
C TYR A 184 3.86 -8.09 -7.61
N HIS A 185 4.42 -9.16 -7.03
CA HIS A 185 4.67 -10.41 -7.71
C HIS A 185 3.39 -11.07 -8.23
N HIS A 186 2.30 -11.04 -7.46
CA HIS A 186 1.01 -11.56 -7.91
C HIS A 186 0.47 -10.77 -9.12
N LEU A 187 0.55 -9.44 -9.11
CA LEU A 187 0.14 -8.61 -10.23
C LEU A 187 0.95 -8.90 -11.49
N LEU A 188 2.27 -9.09 -11.37
CA LEU A 188 3.14 -9.51 -12.49
C LEU A 188 2.74 -10.88 -13.03
N LYS A 189 2.57 -11.88 -12.16
CA LYS A 189 2.17 -13.23 -12.56
C LYS A 189 0.82 -13.28 -13.29
N GLN A 190 -0.09 -12.40 -12.93
CA GLN A 190 -1.41 -12.29 -13.55
C GLN A 190 -1.40 -11.45 -14.85
N GLY A 191 -0.26 -10.91 -15.25
CA GLY A 191 -0.15 -10.01 -16.40
C GLY A 191 -0.89 -8.67 -16.20
N LYS A 192 -1.10 -8.27 -14.93
CA LYS A 192 -1.79 -7.01 -14.55
C LYS A 192 -0.83 -5.84 -14.37
N LEU A 193 0.47 -6.11 -14.40
CA LEU A 193 1.57 -5.15 -14.46
C LEU A 193 2.59 -5.65 -15.48
N SER A 194 3.26 -4.73 -16.19
CA SER A 194 4.43 -5.04 -17.00
C SER A 194 5.69 -4.94 -16.13
N ALA A 195 6.60 -5.90 -16.32
CA ALA A 195 7.94 -5.85 -15.73
C ALA A 195 8.89 -4.92 -16.50
N GLU A 196 8.49 -4.42 -17.66
CA GLU A 196 9.31 -3.51 -18.47
C GLU A 196 9.35 -2.14 -17.78
N ALA A 197 10.38 -1.95 -16.96
CA ALA A 197 10.83 -0.61 -16.66
C ALA A 197 11.33 -0.01 -17.97
N GLU A 198 10.68 1.04 -18.50
CA GLU A 198 11.38 1.95 -19.40
C GLU A 198 12.70 2.28 -18.73
N THR A 199 13.79 1.95 -19.38
CA THR A 199 15.15 2.21 -18.89
C THR A 199 15.22 3.67 -18.51
N VAL A 200 15.16 3.92 -17.20
CA VAL A 200 15.36 5.26 -16.66
C VAL A 200 16.84 5.57 -16.90
N LYS A 201 17.09 6.33 -18.00
CA LYS A 201 18.38 6.95 -18.27
C LYS A 201 18.66 8.06 -17.28
#